data_d2a01908e8d73f61ac9de6356601fc4f
#
_entry.id   d2a01908e8d73f61ac9de6356601fc4f
#
_cell.length_a   1.000
_cell.length_b   1.000
_cell.length_c   1.000
_cell.angle_alpha   90.00
_cell.angle_beta   90.00
_cell.angle_gamma   90.00
#
_symmetry.space_group_name_H-M   'P 1'
#
loop_
_entity.id
_entity.type
_entity.pdbx_description
1 polymer ?
#
loop_
_entity_poly.entity_id
_entity_poly.type
_entity_poly.pdbx_seq_one_letter_code
_entity_poly.pdbx_strand_id
1 'polypeptide(L)'
;SVHKLCEDYCLNQLTEEKVMPSNKEMFLTIKNHLDEHVNVIRSVEGFLYSDFLRTAGQVDLIAEYDGVLSIIDFKTAKKKKREDWIQNYFVQESAYSFMFEERTGMQVPQLVTIIGVDGEREPQVFIKNTKERNKYLLEFLTLRENFGEVS
;
A
#
# COMPACT_ATOMS: atom_id res chain seq x y z
N SER A 1 -5.79 6.34 -14.58
CA SER A 1 -4.45 6.32 -14.00
C SER A 1 -3.98 4.89 -13.75
N VAL A 2 -2.68 4.70 -13.66
CA VAL A 2 -2.10 3.39 -13.38
C VAL A 2 -2.59 2.85 -12.03
N HIS A 3 -2.67 3.70 -11.04
CA HIS A 3 -3.18 3.34 -9.71
C HIS A 3 -4.59 2.74 -9.79
N LYS A 4 -5.49 3.42 -10.51
CA LYS A 4 -6.87 2.93 -10.71
C LYS A 4 -6.92 1.63 -11.47
N LEU A 5 -6.05 1.44 -12.48
CA LEU A 5 -5.96 0.19 -13.23
C LEU A 5 -5.56 -0.98 -12.34
N CYS A 6 -4.62 -0.77 -11.42
CA CYS A 6 -4.19 -1.80 -10.48
C CYS A 6 -5.34 -2.20 -9.53
N GLU A 7 -6.09 -1.22 -9.04
CA GLU A 7 -7.26 -1.48 -8.20
C GLU A 7 -8.34 -2.25 -8.96
N ASP A 8 -8.67 -1.81 -10.17
CA ASP A 8 -9.67 -2.49 -11.02
C ASP A 8 -9.23 -3.93 -11.34
N TYR A 9 -7.95 -4.14 -11.59
CA TYR A 9 -7.40 -5.47 -11.81
C TYR A 9 -7.62 -6.38 -10.60
N CYS A 10 -7.31 -5.89 -9.41
CA CYS A 10 -7.51 -6.64 -8.17
C CYS A 10 -8.98 -6.96 -7.90
N LEU A 11 -9.89 -6.12 -8.38
CA LEU A 11 -11.35 -6.33 -8.27
C LEU A 11 -11.92 -7.19 -9.40
N ASN A 12 -11.10 -7.64 -10.36
CA ASN A 12 -11.56 -8.30 -11.59
C ASN A 12 -12.51 -7.44 -12.42
N GLN A 13 -12.36 -6.13 -12.36
CA GLN A 13 -13.19 -5.17 -13.09
C GLN A 13 -12.48 -4.53 -14.28
N LEU A 14 -11.24 -4.95 -14.54
CA LEU A 14 -10.45 -4.39 -15.62
C LEU A 14 -10.94 -4.90 -16.97
N THR A 15 -11.17 -3.96 -17.90
CA THR A 15 -11.41 -4.26 -19.31
C THR A 15 -10.27 -3.65 -20.12
N GLU A 16 -9.87 -4.29 -21.22
CA GLU A 16 -8.80 -3.78 -22.08
C GLU A 16 -9.10 -2.37 -22.60
N GLU A 17 -10.36 -2.03 -22.77
CA GLU A 17 -10.81 -0.72 -23.24
C GLU A 17 -10.48 0.41 -22.26
N LYS A 18 -10.31 0.09 -20.97
CA LYS A 18 -9.98 1.07 -19.94
C LYS A 18 -8.49 1.39 -19.88
N VAL A 19 -7.65 0.61 -20.56
CA VAL A 19 -6.20 0.78 -20.50
C VAL A 19 -5.74 1.72 -21.59
N MET A 20 -5.38 2.95 -21.22
CA MET A 20 -4.80 3.90 -22.15
C MET A 20 -3.37 3.50 -22.51
N PRO A 21 -2.95 3.66 -23.78
CA PRO A 21 -1.60 3.27 -24.20
C PRO A 21 -0.48 3.87 -23.35
N SER A 22 -0.65 5.10 -22.88
CA SER A 22 0.35 5.78 -22.04
C SER A 22 0.55 5.12 -20.69
N ASN A 23 -0.45 4.38 -20.19
CA ASN A 23 -0.40 3.73 -18.88
C ASN A 23 -0.12 2.22 -18.97
N LYS A 24 -0.20 1.67 -20.17
CA LYS A 24 -0.17 0.22 -20.38
C LYS A 24 1.12 -0.43 -19.89
N GLU A 25 2.26 0.14 -20.25
CA GLU A 25 3.57 -0.44 -19.94
C GLU A 25 3.80 -0.47 -18.42
N MET A 26 3.57 0.64 -17.74
CA MET A 26 3.72 0.72 -16.29
C MET A 26 2.72 -0.18 -15.56
N PHE A 27 1.46 -0.19 -16.01
CA PHE A 27 0.45 -1.08 -15.43
C PHE A 27 0.86 -2.55 -15.57
N LEU A 28 1.38 -2.95 -16.73
CA LEU A 28 1.80 -4.34 -16.94
C LEU A 28 2.94 -4.75 -16.01
N THR A 29 3.89 -3.86 -15.71
CA THR A 29 4.97 -4.19 -14.77
C THR A 29 4.41 -4.47 -13.38
N ILE A 30 3.46 -3.67 -12.93
CA ILE A 30 2.81 -3.88 -11.62
C ILE A 30 1.94 -5.13 -11.64
N LYS A 31 1.13 -5.32 -12.68
CA LYS A 31 0.27 -6.50 -12.85
C LYS A 31 1.06 -7.79 -12.79
N ASN A 32 2.16 -7.88 -13.53
CA ASN A 32 3.00 -9.08 -13.55
C ASN A 32 3.58 -9.37 -12.16
N HIS A 33 3.95 -8.33 -11.44
CA HIS A 33 4.44 -8.45 -10.07
C HIS A 33 3.34 -8.96 -9.13
N LEU A 34 2.12 -8.43 -9.25
CA LEU A 34 0.97 -8.87 -8.45
C LEU A 34 0.64 -10.34 -8.73
N ASP A 35 0.64 -10.75 -10.00
CA ASP A 35 0.34 -12.12 -10.39
C ASP A 35 1.34 -13.12 -9.77
N GLU A 36 2.59 -12.69 -9.61
CA GLU A 36 3.64 -13.55 -9.08
C GLU A 36 3.62 -13.63 -7.55
N HIS A 37 3.28 -12.56 -6.85
CA HIS A 37 3.48 -12.45 -5.41
C HIS A 37 2.20 -12.38 -4.58
N VAL A 38 1.08 -11.94 -5.16
CA VAL A 38 -0.15 -11.65 -4.40
C VAL A 38 -1.16 -12.77 -4.51
N ASN A 39 -1.64 -13.23 -3.35
CA ASN A 39 -2.73 -14.20 -3.24
C ASN A 39 -3.72 -13.72 -2.16
N VAL A 40 -4.85 -14.37 -2.08
CA VAL A 40 -5.87 -14.19 -1.04
C VAL A 40 -6.12 -12.71 -0.72
N ILE A 41 -6.83 -12.03 -1.62
CA ILE A 41 -7.18 -10.63 -1.44
C ILE A 41 -8.28 -10.52 -0.38
N ARG A 42 -8.07 -9.68 0.64
CA ARG A 42 -9.02 -9.41 1.71
C ARG A 42 -9.81 -8.13 1.48
N SER A 43 -9.16 -7.11 0.91
CA SER A 43 -9.79 -5.82 0.67
C SER A 43 -9.08 -5.07 -0.45
N VAL A 44 -9.87 -4.37 -1.28
CA VAL A 44 -9.36 -3.46 -2.32
C VAL A 44 -10.07 -2.13 -2.12
N GLU A 45 -9.31 -1.02 -2.09
CA GLU A 45 -9.82 0.32 -1.84
C GLU A 45 -10.65 0.42 -0.54
N GLY A 46 -10.28 -0.35 0.48
CA GLY A 46 -11.04 -0.41 1.72
C GLY A 46 -10.88 0.85 2.56
N PHE A 47 -11.99 1.33 3.13
CA PHE A 47 -11.96 2.39 4.11
C PHE A 47 -11.65 1.82 5.48
N LEU A 48 -10.67 2.42 6.16
CA LEU A 48 -10.31 2.10 7.52
C LEU A 48 -10.51 3.31 8.42
N TYR A 49 -10.86 3.04 9.66
CA TYR A 49 -11.09 4.06 10.68
C TYR A 49 -10.63 3.52 12.03
N SER A 50 -10.01 4.38 12.83
CA SER A 50 -9.61 4.04 14.19
C SER A 50 -10.01 5.14 15.16
N ASP A 51 -10.84 4.81 16.13
CA ASP A 51 -11.19 5.70 17.24
C ASP A 51 -9.94 6.01 18.08
N PHE A 52 -9.11 5.00 18.29
CA PHE A 52 -7.89 5.14 19.09
C PHE A 52 -6.90 6.11 18.44
N LEU A 53 -6.67 5.95 17.15
CA LEU A 53 -5.76 6.82 16.40
C LEU A 53 -6.41 8.12 15.96
N ARG A 54 -7.75 8.23 16.04
CA ARG A 54 -8.54 9.34 15.51
C ARG A 54 -8.19 9.68 14.08
N THR A 55 -8.12 8.64 13.26
CA THR A 55 -7.76 8.79 11.87
C THR A 55 -8.57 7.84 11.01
N ALA A 56 -8.72 8.21 9.75
CA ALA A 56 -9.37 7.40 8.74
C ALA A 56 -8.58 7.49 7.45
N GLY A 57 -8.69 6.46 6.63
CA GLY A 57 -8.02 6.45 5.35
C GLY A 57 -8.49 5.31 4.47
N GLN A 58 -8.05 5.35 3.23
CA GLN A 58 -8.36 4.35 2.23
C GLN A 58 -7.10 3.59 1.88
N VAL A 59 -7.16 2.27 1.99
CA VAL A 59 -6.04 1.36 1.71
C VAL A 59 -6.22 0.77 0.33
N ASP A 60 -5.18 0.80 -0.49
CA ASP A 60 -5.25 0.28 -1.86
C ASP A 60 -5.57 -1.21 -1.87
N LEU A 61 -4.83 -2.00 -1.10
CA LEU A 61 -4.97 -3.45 -1.12
C LEU A 61 -4.52 -4.05 0.22
N ILE A 62 -5.30 -5.00 0.73
CA ILE A 62 -4.92 -5.87 1.85
C ILE A 62 -4.99 -7.30 1.34
N ALA A 63 -3.86 -7.97 1.28
CA ALA A 63 -3.74 -9.29 0.69
C ALA A 63 -2.49 -10.01 1.19
N GLU A 64 -2.40 -11.31 0.91
CA GLU A 64 -1.17 -12.05 1.14
C GLU A 64 -0.15 -11.72 0.06
N TYR A 65 1.02 -11.27 0.49
CA TYR A 65 2.17 -11.05 -0.38
C TYR A 65 3.23 -12.06 0.04
N ASP A 66 3.56 -12.97 -0.89
CA ASP A 66 4.43 -14.13 -0.62
C ASP A 66 3.98 -14.92 0.62
N GLY A 67 2.65 -15.09 0.76
CA GLY A 67 2.05 -15.86 1.84
C GLY A 67 1.89 -15.12 3.17
N VAL A 68 2.24 -13.84 3.24
CA VAL A 68 2.15 -13.03 4.45
C VAL A 68 1.11 -11.92 4.26
N LEU A 69 0.14 -11.83 5.17
CA LEU A 69 -0.89 -10.80 5.11
C LEU A 69 -0.25 -9.41 5.22
N SER A 70 -0.56 -8.54 4.27
CA SER A 70 0.16 -7.29 4.07
C SER A 70 -0.77 -6.13 3.74
N ILE A 71 -0.37 -4.94 4.15
CA ILE A 71 -0.85 -3.69 3.56
C ILE A 71 -0.04 -3.47 2.29
N ILE A 72 -0.71 -3.31 1.17
CA ILE A 72 -0.05 -3.11 -0.13
C ILE A 72 -0.50 -1.77 -0.68
N ASP A 73 0.46 -0.92 -1.00
CA ASP A 73 0.23 0.43 -1.50
C ASP A 73 0.85 0.59 -2.88
N PHE A 74 0.08 1.14 -3.82
CA PHE A 74 0.53 1.37 -5.19
C PHE A 74 0.93 2.83 -5.37
N LYS A 75 2.12 3.04 -5.92
CA LYS A 75 2.62 4.37 -6.24
C LYS A 75 3.14 4.40 -7.67
N THR A 76 3.20 5.58 -8.24
CA THR A 76 3.82 5.78 -9.54
C THR A 76 4.85 6.89 -9.44
N ALA A 77 5.91 6.79 -10.24
CA ALA A 77 6.98 7.77 -10.22
C ALA A 77 7.63 7.89 -11.61
N LYS A 78 8.14 9.07 -11.92
CA LYS A 78 8.88 9.30 -13.17
C LYS A 78 10.31 8.74 -13.09
N LYS A 79 10.88 8.73 -11.87
CA LYS A 79 12.23 8.24 -11.60
C LYS A 79 12.20 7.38 -10.36
N LYS A 80 13.17 6.48 -10.24
CA LYS A 80 13.33 5.65 -9.05
C LYS A 80 13.40 6.49 -7.79
N LYS A 81 12.73 6.04 -6.75
CA LYS A 81 12.72 6.67 -5.43
C LYS A 81 13.77 6.03 -4.53
N ARG A 82 14.42 6.86 -3.73
CA ARG A 82 15.26 6.36 -2.65
C ARG A 82 14.39 6.04 -1.44
N GLU A 83 14.74 4.98 -0.72
CA GLU A 83 13.97 4.55 0.44
C GLU A 83 13.89 5.65 1.52
N ASP A 84 14.96 6.39 1.72
CA ASP A 84 14.99 7.48 2.71
C ASP A 84 14.08 8.66 2.35
N TRP A 85 13.66 8.79 1.09
CA TRP A 85 12.72 9.83 0.65
C TRP A 85 11.26 9.47 0.87
N ILE A 86 10.95 8.20 1.08
CA ILE A 86 9.58 7.69 1.13
C ILE A 86 9.22 7.10 2.49
N GLN A 87 9.90 7.48 3.54
CA GLN A 87 9.62 6.98 4.90
C GLN A 87 8.18 7.27 5.32
N ASN A 88 7.60 8.37 4.85
CA ASN A 88 6.21 8.71 5.12
C ASN A 88 5.22 7.66 4.58
N TYR A 89 5.55 6.96 3.50
CA TYR A 89 4.69 5.88 2.98
C TYR A 89 4.60 4.75 4.01
N PHE A 90 5.74 4.38 4.60
CA PHE A 90 5.79 3.29 5.58
C PHE A 90 5.06 3.67 6.87
N VAL A 91 5.19 4.92 7.29
CA VAL A 91 4.48 5.44 8.46
C VAL A 91 2.95 5.34 8.25
N GLN A 92 2.47 5.77 7.09
CA GLN A 92 1.05 5.68 6.75
C GLN A 92 0.56 4.23 6.66
N GLU A 93 1.33 3.36 6.02
CA GLU A 93 1.01 1.94 5.89
C GLU A 93 0.95 1.25 7.26
N SER A 94 1.84 1.61 8.18
CA SER A 94 1.83 1.08 9.55
C SER A 94 0.56 1.44 10.30
N ALA A 95 0.08 2.66 10.12
CA ALA A 95 -1.19 3.10 10.70
C ALA A 95 -2.37 2.30 10.12
N TYR A 96 -2.37 2.04 8.83
CA TYR A 96 -3.40 1.21 8.19
C TYR A 96 -3.37 -0.23 8.69
N SER A 97 -2.19 -0.80 8.88
CA SER A 97 -2.01 -2.13 9.47
C SER A 97 -2.66 -2.20 10.86
N PHE A 98 -2.38 -1.22 11.69
CA PHE A 98 -2.97 -1.13 13.03
C PHE A 98 -4.50 -1.00 12.97
N MET A 99 -5.03 -0.14 12.10
CA MET A 99 -6.47 0.08 11.97
C MET A 99 -7.20 -1.20 11.54
N PHE A 100 -6.62 -1.95 10.62
CA PHE A 100 -7.20 -3.22 10.18
C PHE A 100 -7.17 -4.26 11.29
N GLU A 101 -6.07 -4.36 12.03
CA GLU A 101 -5.96 -5.27 13.18
C GLU A 101 -6.99 -4.93 14.27
N GLU A 102 -7.18 -3.64 14.55
CA GLU A 102 -8.15 -3.18 15.54
C GLU A 102 -9.57 -3.59 15.16
N ARG A 103 -9.92 -3.45 13.89
CA ARG A 103 -11.27 -3.74 13.41
C ARG A 103 -11.58 -5.22 13.26
N THR A 104 -10.60 -6.00 12.83
CA THR A 104 -10.84 -7.40 12.42
C THR A 104 -10.26 -8.42 13.39
N GLY A 105 -9.35 -8.02 14.25
CA GLY A 105 -8.58 -8.93 15.08
C GLY A 105 -7.49 -9.70 14.31
N MET A 106 -7.37 -9.47 13.00
CA MET A 106 -6.37 -10.11 12.16
C MET A 106 -5.09 -9.29 12.15
N GLN A 107 -3.96 -9.92 12.45
CA GLN A 107 -2.66 -9.24 12.39
C GLN A 107 -2.22 -9.06 10.93
N VAL A 108 -1.67 -7.88 10.64
CA VAL A 108 -1.08 -7.56 9.33
C VAL A 108 0.39 -7.24 9.55
N PRO A 109 1.25 -8.27 9.53
CA PRO A 109 2.64 -8.12 9.95
C PRO A 109 3.57 -7.51 8.90
N GLN A 110 3.10 -7.29 7.70
CA GLN A 110 3.96 -6.85 6.60
C GLN A 110 3.39 -5.66 5.86
N LEU A 111 4.28 -4.74 5.51
CA LEU A 111 3.95 -3.57 4.67
C LEU A 111 4.67 -3.72 3.34
N VAL A 112 3.98 -3.47 2.23
CA VAL A 112 4.54 -3.56 0.89
C VAL A 112 4.19 -2.30 0.11
N THR A 113 5.21 -1.62 -0.40
CA THR A 113 5.04 -0.48 -1.30
C THR A 113 5.53 -0.88 -2.68
N ILE A 114 4.65 -0.79 -3.67
CA ILE A 114 4.97 -1.15 -5.06
C ILE A 114 4.92 0.13 -5.88
N ILE A 115 6.06 0.53 -6.44
CA ILE A 115 6.20 1.77 -7.20
C ILE A 115 6.49 1.45 -8.66
N GLY A 116 5.53 1.75 -9.53
CA GLY A 116 5.76 1.70 -10.98
C GLY A 116 6.56 2.94 -11.39
N VAL A 117 7.67 2.72 -12.08
CA VAL A 117 8.58 3.78 -12.50
C VAL A 117 8.63 3.85 -14.03
N ASP A 118 8.50 5.05 -14.57
CA ASP A 118 8.55 5.26 -16.02
C ASP A 118 9.83 4.68 -16.62
N GLY A 119 9.66 3.88 -17.67
CA GLY A 119 10.77 3.30 -18.41
C GLY A 119 11.45 2.10 -17.76
N GLU A 120 11.05 1.71 -16.56
CA GLU A 120 11.61 0.55 -15.88
C GLU A 120 10.79 -0.71 -16.19
N ARG A 121 11.49 -1.85 -16.32
CA ARG A 121 10.84 -3.13 -16.62
C ARG A 121 10.15 -3.74 -15.42
N GLU A 122 10.66 -3.44 -14.22
CA GLU A 122 10.12 -3.96 -12.98
C GLU A 122 9.81 -2.81 -12.02
N PRO A 123 8.78 -2.95 -11.17
CA PRO A 123 8.49 -1.94 -10.17
C PRO A 123 9.55 -1.96 -9.07
N GLN A 124 9.69 -0.86 -8.36
CA GLN A 124 10.40 -0.87 -7.10
C GLN A 124 9.47 -1.45 -6.03
N VAL A 125 10.00 -2.33 -5.19
CA VAL A 125 9.24 -2.96 -4.12
C VAL A 125 9.98 -2.80 -2.81
N PHE A 126 9.29 -2.22 -1.83
CA PHE A 126 9.83 -2.04 -0.48
C PHE A 126 8.96 -2.85 0.47
N ILE A 127 9.59 -3.78 1.19
CA ILE A 127 8.90 -4.67 2.12
C ILE A 127 9.40 -4.40 3.51
N LYS A 128 8.47 -4.16 4.45
CA LYS A 128 8.78 -3.91 5.86
C LYS A 128 8.17 -5.01 6.71
N ASN A 129 8.97 -5.58 7.59
CA ASN A 129 8.54 -6.65 8.50
C ASN A 129 7.84 -6.08 9.74
N THR A 130 7.42 -6.96 10.64
CA THR A 130 6.72 -6.58 11.88
C THR A 130 7.53 -5.62 12.74
N LYS A 131 8.81 -5.84 12.88
CA LYS A 131 9.68 -4.98 13.69
C LYS A 131 9.74 -3.57 13.12
N GLU A 132 9.92 -3.46 11.81
CA GLU A 132 9.93 -2.17 11.11
C GLU A 132 8.55 -1.51 11.14
N ARG A 133 7.49 -2.30 10.94
CA ARG A 133 6.10 -1.83 11.06
C ARG A 133 5.85 -1.19 12.43
N ASN A 134 6.29 -1.82 13.50
CA ASN A 134 6.12 -1.30 14.86
C ASN A 134 6.89 0.01 15.07
N LYS A 135 8.08 0.12 14.50
CA LYS A 135 8.87 1.35 14.53
C LYS A 135 8.12 2.51 13.85
N TYR A 136 7.59 2.27 12.66
CA TYR A 136 6.84 3.29 11.91
C TYR A 136 5.53 3.66 12.62
N LEU A 137 4.88 2.69 13.26
CA LEU A 137 3.68 2.96 14.03
C LEU A 137 3.97 3.89 15.22
N LEU A 138 5.09 3.69 15.90
CA LEU A 138 5.50 4.60 16.97
C LEU A 138 5.76 6.01 16.46
N GLU A 139 6.37 6.14 15.27
CA GLU A 139 6.55 7.44 14.62
C GLU A 139 5.20 8.10 14.33
N PHE A 140 4.23 7.34 13.83
CA PHE A 140 2.89 7.84 13.58
C PHE A 140 2.23 8.35 14.87
N LEU A 141 2.31 7.60 15.94
CA LEU A 141 1.73 7.98 17.23
C LEU A 141 2.38 9.25 17.78
N THR A 142 3.69 9.39 17.64
CA THR A 142 4.42 10.59 18.05
C THR A 142 3.97 11.82 17.27
N LEU A 143 3.82 11.68 15.94
CA LEU A 143 3.31 12.77 15.10
C LEU A 143 1.88 13.17 15.52
N ARG A 144 1.03 12.20 15.82
CA ARG A 144 -0.35 12.47 16.23
C ARG A 144 -0.40 13.20 17.57
N GLU A 145 0.43 12.83 18.53
CA GLU A 145 0.49 13.52 19.82
C GLU A 145 0.88 14.99 19.64
N ASN A 146 1.90 15.25 18.80
CA ASN A 146 2.35 16.61 18.53
C ASN A 146 1.28 17.47 17.89
N PHE A 147 0.49 16.91 16.98
CA PHE A 147 -0.62 17.62 16.35
C PHE A 147 -1.85 17.70 17.24
N GLY A 148 -2.08 16.71 18.10
CA GLY A 148 -3.19 16.67 19.01
C GLY A 148 -3.15 17.76 20.08
N GLU A 149 -1.95 18.18 20.49
CA GLU A 149 -1.75 19.23 21.48
C GLU A 149 -2.07 20.63 20.91
N VAL A 150 -2.05 20.80 19.61
CA VAL A 150 -2.26 22.09 18.94
C VAL A 150 -3.74 22.30 18.59
N SER A 151 -4.52 21.27 18.60
CA SER A 151 -5.95 21.33 18.31
C SER A 151 -6.76 21.28 19.62
#